data_2dabf60c6ae37dbab4d2648a608d9ea5
#
_entry.id   2dabf60c6ae37dbab4d2648a608d9ea5
#
_cell.length_a   1.000
_cell.length_b   1.000
_cell.length_c   1.000
_cell.angle_alpha   90.00
_cell.angle_beta   90.00
_cell.angle_gamma   90.00
#
_symmetry.space_group_name_H-M   'P 1'
#
loop_
_entity.id
_entity.type
_entity.pdbx_description
1 polymer ?
#
loop_
_entity_poly.entity_id
_entity_poly.type
_entity_poly.pdbx_seq_one_letter_code
_entity_poly.pdbx_strand_id
1 'polypeptide(L)'
;QFDLIFMDHMMPVMDGMEAVQRIRNDCGENGSLPLIIALTANAMEGVRENFLANGFQDFLAKPLDRRAMHKMLLKWIPEDRRMAGGSWIENLQSNNDIFRKITIEGIDTDEVAGHYAGSLEEYNELLKLYCLDGKRKLKVLQELWEDQDYEGYGIEVHALKSASANVGAMRLSSRAKEQEKA
;
A
#
# COMPACT_ATOMS: atom_id res chain seq x y z
N GLN A 1 10.65 21.08 -0.20
CA GLN A 1 11.63 19.99 -0.33
C GLN A 1 11.21 18.85 0.58
N PHE A 2 11.22 17.61 0.09
CA PHE A 2 10.89 16.40 0.85
C PHE A 2 12.18 15.60 1.07
N ASP A 3 12.34 15.02 2.25
CA ASP A 3 13.50 14.18 2.58
C ASP A 3 13.29 12.73 2.09
N LEU A 4 12.05 12.26 2.13
CA LEU A 4 11.66 10.92 1.73
C LEU A 4 10.30 10.95 1.02
N ILE A 5 10.18 10.17 -0.04
CA ILE A 5 8.96 10.03 -0.85
C ILE A 5 8.62 8.54 -0.92
N PHE A 6 7.39 8.19 -0.56
CA PHE A 6 6.81 6.89 -0.90
C PHE A 6 6.11 7.02 -2.25
N MET A 7 6.56 6.24 -3.24
CA MET A 7 6.07 6.30 -4.61
C MET A 7 5.35 5.01 -4.98
N ASP A 8 4.09 5.10 -5.34
CA ASP A 8 3.39 3.95 -5.91
C ASP A 8 4.02 3.58 -7.25
N HIS A 9 4.31 2.31 -7.44
CA HIS A 9 4.84 1.80 -8.70
C HIS A 9 3.78 1.84 -9.82
N MET A 10 2.53 1.51 -9.52
CA MET A 10 1.44 1.46 -10.49
C MET A 10 0.49 2.65 -10.31
N MET A 11 0.66 3.66 -11.14
CA MET A 11 -0.21 4.83 -11.18
C MET A 11 -0.73 5.05 -12.60
N PRO A 12 -2.01 5.50 -12.76
CA PRO A 12 -2.52 5.87 -14.07
C PRO A 12 -1.79 7.10 -14.62
N VAL A 13 -1.74 7.23 -15.95
CA VAL A 13 -1.16 8.36 -16.71
C VAL A 13 0.38 8.40 -16.68
N MET A 14 1.00 8.24 -15.50
CA MET A 14 2.46 8.19 -15.34
C MET A 14 2.78 7.16 -14.26
N ASP A 15 3.56 6.15 -14.60
CA ASP A 15 3.98 5.15 -13.62
C ASP A 15 5.07 5.67 -12.67
N GLY A 16 5.28 4.92 -11.58
CA GLY A 16 6.27 5.32 -10.56
C GLY A 16 7.70 5.35 -11.08
N MET A 17 8.04 4.51 -12.07
CA MET A 17 9.39 4.48 -12.68
C MET A 17 9.66 5.76 -13.47
N GLU A 18 8.71 6.14 -14.31
CA GLU A 18 8.81 7.40 -15.09
C GLU A 18 8.83 8.61 -14.16
N ALA A 19 7.98 8.63 -13.12
CA ALA A 19 7.96 9.70 -12.13
C ALA A 19 9.31 9.88 -11.43
N VAL A 20 9.96 8.78 -11.01
CA VAL A 20 11.29 8.83 -10.38
C VAL A 20 12.33 9.35 -11.35
N GLN A 21 12.34 8.91 -12.60
CA GLN A 21 13.29 9.41 -13.59
C GLN A 21 13.14 10.92 -13.81
N ARG A 22 11.92 11.43 -13.88
CA ARG A 22 11.65 12.88 -13.99
C ARG A 22 12.16 13.62 -12.76
N ILE A 23 11.85 13.15 -11.55
CA ILE A 23 12.34 13.76 -10.30
C ILE A 23 13.88 13.77 -10.25
N ARG A 24 14.54 12.68 -10.67
CA ARG A 24 16.00 12.60 -10.70
C ARG A 24 16.62 13.58 -11.69
N ASN A 25 16.00 13.75 -12.85
CA ASN A 25 16.46 14.70 -13.87
C ASN A 25 16.25 16.15 -13.40
N ASP A 26 15.10 16.48 -12.86
CA ASP A 26 14.77 17.83 -12.42
C ASP A 26 15.58 18.28 -11.18
N CYS A 27 15.82 17.37 -10.25
CA CYS A 27 16.57 17.66 -9.02
C CYS A 27 18.09 17.53 -9.17
N GLY A 28 18.58 16.85 -10.22
CA GLY A 28 19.99 16.51 -10.40
C GLY A 28 20.91 17.72 -10.61
N GLU A 29 20.38 18.86 -11.05
CA GLU A 29 21.17 20.06 -11.33
C GLU A 29 21.28 21.04 -10.14
N ASN A 30 20.39 20.97 -9.14
CA ASN A 30 20.25 22.06 -8.15
C ASN A 30 20.06 21.61 -6.69
N GLY A 31 20.17 20.35 -6.31
CA GLY A 31 19.85 20.01 -4.92
C GLY A 31 20.09 18.58 -4.47
N SER A 32 19.89 18.36 -3.18
CA SER A 32 19.85 17.04 -2.54
C SER A 32 18.70 16.22 -3.13
N LEU A 33 19.04 15.08 -3.72
CA LEU A 33 18.04 14.14 -4.25
C LEU A 33 17.22 13.54 -3.10
N PRO A 34 15.88 13.56 -3.17
CA PRO A 34 15.06 12.93 -2.15
C PRO A 34 15.25 11.40 -2.15
N LEU A 35 15.09 10.79 -0.99
CA LEU A 35 15.00 9.34 -0.88
C LEU A 35 13.63 8.90 -1.43
N ILE A 36 13.61 7.96 -2.37
CA ILE A 36 12.36 7.48 -2.97
C ILE A 36 12.24 5.98 -2.73
N ILE A 37 11.19 5.59 -2.02
CA ILE A 37 10.87 4.21 -1.66
C ILE A 37 9.67 3.77 -2.50
N ALA A 38 9.84 2.68 -3.26
CA ALA A 38 8.75 2.15 -4.08
C ALA A 38 7.68 1.46 -3.21
N LEU A 39 6.41 1.66 -3.53
CA LEU A 39 5.31 0.86 -3.01
C LEU A 39 4.87 -0.12 -4.11
N THR A 40 4.95 -1.42 -3.86
CA THR A 40 4.68 -2.43 -4.88
C THR A 40 3.74 -3.53 -4.39
N ALA A 41 2.87 -4.02 -5.26
CA ALA A 41 2.04 -5.19 -5.00
C ALA A 41 2.82 -6.52 -5.12
N ASN A 42 4.06 -6.48 -5.64
CA ASN A 42 4.89 -7.66 -5.86
C ASN A 42 6.29 -7.44 -5.30
N ALA A 43 6.68 -8.27 -4.32
CA ALA A 43 7.97 -8.23 -3.64
C ALA A 43 8.88 -9.43 -4.02
N MET A 44 8.70 -10.01 -5.22
CA MET A 44 9.51 -11.14 -5.65
C MET A 44 10.97 -10.78 -5.88
N GLU A 45 11.85 -11.77 -5.74
CA GLU A 45 13.28 -11.68 -6.08
C GLU A 45 13.45 -11.20 -7.55
N GLY A 46 14.35 -10.26 -7.79
CA GLY A 46 14.55 -9.60 -9.10
C GLY A 46 13.82 -8.25 -9.25
N VAL A 47 12.73 -8.02 -8.53
CA VAL A 47 12.02 -6.73 -8.54
C VAL A 47 12.83 -5.65 -7.82
N ARG A 48 13.58 -6.04 -6.78
CA ARG A 48 14.45 -5.15 -6.02
C ARG A 48 15.54 -4.53 -6.88
N GLU A 49 16.25 -5.35 -7.65
CA GLU A 49 17.34 -4.88 -8.53
C GLU A 49 16.81 -3.93 -9.59
N ASN A 50 15.62 -4.19 -10.13
CA ASN A 50 14.97 -3.32 -11.08
C ASN A 50 14.63 -1.94 -10.48
N PHE A 51 14.08 -1.89 -9.26
CA PHE A 51 13.80 -0.61 -8.59
C PHE A 51 15.09 0.17 -8.30
N LEU A 52 16.13 -0.48 -7.79
CA LEU A 52 17.42 0.16 -7.51
C LEU A 52 18.05 0.70 -8.79
N ALA A 53 18.02 -0.04 -9.89
CA ALA A 53 18.54 0.38 -11.18
C ALA A 53 17.79 1.60 -11.76
N ASN A 54 16.52 1.78 -11.40
CA ASN A 54 15.67 2.89 -11.84
C ASN A 54 15.61 4.07 -10.86
N GLY A 55 16.52 4.12 -9.87
CA GLY A 55 16.70 5.28 -9.02
C GLY A 55 15.90 5.29 -7.73
N PHE A 56 15.22 4.21 -7.37
CA PHE A 56 14.66 4.01 -6.02
C PHE A 56 15.77 3.58 -5.05
N GLN A 57 15.64 3.90 -3.78
CA GLN A 57 16.58 3.49 -2.73
C GLN A 57 16.16 2.20 -2.03
N ASP A 58 14.84 1.95 -1.97
CA ASP A 58 14.29 0.73 -1.37
C ASP A 58 12.85 0.51 -1.84
N PHE A 59 12.18 -0.52 -1.32
CA PHE A 59 10.79 -0.79 -1.62
C PHE A 59 10.03 -1.35 -0.42
N LEU A 60 8.70 -1.18 -0.40
CA LEU A 60 7.76 -1.79 0.53
C LEU A 60 6.66 -2.50 -0.25
N ALA A 61 6.35 -3.72 0.19
CA ALA A 61 5.23 -4.48 -0.36
C ALA A 61 3.89 -3.93 0.14
N LYS A 62 2.90 -3.92 -0.74
CA LYS A 62 1.49 -3.73 -0.38
C LYS A 62 0.85 -5.10 -0.05
N PRO A 63 -0.02 -5.17 0.98
CA PRO A 63 -0.48 -4.11 1.87
C PRO A 63 0.64 -3.62 2.79
N LEU A 64 0.61 -2.33 3.15
CA LEU A 64 1.68 -1.71 3.94
C LEU A 64 1.64 -2.21 5.38
N ASP A 65 2.65 -2.96 5.76
CA ASP A 65 2.87 -3.36 7.15
C ASP A 65 3.51 -2.22 7.96
N ARG A 66 2.89 -1.86 9.08
CA ARG A 66 3.37 -0.74 9.94
C ARG A 66 4.78 -1.00 10.49
N ARG A 67 5.12 -2.26 10.82
CA ARG A 67 6.46 -2.61 11.32
C ARG A 67 7.51 -2.50 10.23
N ALA A 68 7.17 -2.95 9.01
CA ALA A 68 8.05 -2.82 7.85
C ALA A 68 8.26 -1.34 7.50
N MET A 69 7.19 -0.53 7.50
CA MET A 69 7.28 0.92 7.31
C MET A 69 8.13 1.59 8.39
N HIS A 70 7.92 1.26 9.66
CA HIS A 70 8.71 1.82 10.76
C HIS A 70 10.20 1.48 10.63
N LYS A 71 10.53 0.22 10.33
CA LYS A 71 11.93 -0.20 10.06
C LYS A 71 12.53 0.58 8.89
N MET A 72 11.73 0.80 7.84
CA MET A 72 12.16 1.57 6.67
C MET A 72 12.46 3.04 7.04
N LEU A 73 11.58 3.67 7.81
CA LEU A 73 11.79 5.03 8.31
C LEU A 73 13.02 5.12 9.20
N LEU A 74 13.22 4.17 10.13
CA LEU A 74 14.43 4.10 10.95
C LEU A 74 15.70 3.87 10.14
N LYS A 75 15.63 3.15 9.03
CA LYS A 75 16.78 2.92 8.16
C LYS A 75 17.23 4.19 7.43
N TRP A 76 16.27 4.99 6.97
CA TRP A 76 16.54 6.06 6.01
C TRP A 76 16.43 7.48 6.58
N ILE A 77 15.72 7.69 7.71
CA ILE A 77 15.64 9.00 8.35
C ILE A 77 16.78 9.13 9.38
N PRO A 78 17.64 10.14 9.28
CA PRO A 78 18.71 10.41 10.25
C PRO A 78 18.17 10.59 11.68
N GLU A 79 18.95 10.22 12.68
CA GLU A 79 18.53 10.25 14.09
C GLU A 79 18.16 11.65 14.59
N ASP A 80 18.88 12.66 14.13
CA ASP A 80 18.64 14.08 14.46
C ASP A 80 17.32 14.64 13.95
N ARG A 81 16.69 13.93 12.98
CA ARG A 81 15.36 14.26 12.42
C ARG A 81 14.24 13.41 12.97
N ARG A 82 14.55 12.45 13.82
CA ARG A 82 13.53 11.61 14.48
C ARG A 82 13.04 12.33 15.71
N MET A 83 11.73 12.55 15.82
CA MET A 83 11.15 12.97 17.09
C MET A 83 11.35 11.86 18.11
N ALA A 84 11.76 12.20 19.33
CA ALA A 84 11.75 11.28 20.46
C ALA A 84 10.29 10.86 20.73
N GLY A 85 9.82 9.90 20.00
CA GLY A 85 8.45 9.42 20.03
C GLY A 85 8.40 8.09 20.75
N GLY A 86 7.55 8.07 21.75
CA GLY A 86 7.32 6.99 22.65
C GLY A 86 7.14 5.61 22.05
N SER A 87 7.05 4.63 22.91
CA SER A 87 6.98 3.18 22.71
C SER A 87 5.84 2.70 21.81
N TRP A 88 5.94 2.99 20.52
CA TRP A 88 5.02 2.45 19.50
C TRP A 88 5.06 0.92 19.45
N ILE A 89 6.22 0.34 19.77
CA ILE A 89 6.45 -1.11 19.70
C ILE A 89 5.78 -1.85 20.86
N GLU A 90 5.72 -1.28 22.05
CA GLU A 90 5.10 -1.91 23.22
C GLU A 90 3.57 -2.01 23.09
N ASN A 91 2.95 -1.03 22.42
CA ASN A 91 1.52 -1.07 22.13
C ASN A 91 1.12 -2.11 21.05
N LEU A 92 2.07 -2.59 20.24
CA LEU A 92 1.79 -3.56 19.18
C LEU A 92 1.47 -4.97 19.69
N GLN A 93 1.96 -5.34 20.87
CA GLN A 93 1.77 -6.69 21.41
C GLN A 93 0.44 -6.86 22.15
N SER A 94 0.01 -5.85 22.92
CA SER A 94 -1.25 -5.94 23.70
C SER A 94 -2.52 -5.88 22.84
N ASN A 95 -2.43 -5.35 21.65
CA ASN A 95 -3.59 -5.10 20.78
C ASN A 95 -3.88 -6.23 19.77
N ASN A 96 -2.90 -7.08 19.45
CA ASN A 96 -3.12 -8.26 18.60
C ASN A 96 -4.17 -9.23 19.20
N ASP A 97 -4.28 -9.30 20.53
CA ASP A 97 -5.25 -10.18 21.20
C ASP A 97 -6.70 -9.70 21.06
N ILE A 98 -6.91 -8.42 20.76
CA ILE A 98 -8.26 -7.86 20.55
C ILE A 98 -8.77 -8.28 19.17
N PHE A 99 -7.94 -8.21 18.12
CA PHE A 99 -8.32 -8.60 16.77
C PHE A 99 -8.64 -10.09 16.65
N ARG A 100 -7.91 -10.95 17.36
CA ARG A 100 -8.15 -12.41 17.40
C ARG A 100 -9.53 -12.81 17.97
N LYS A 101 -10.19 -11.90 18.67
CA LYS A 101 -11.54 -12.11 19.22
C LYS A 101 -12.66 -11.67 18.29
N ILE A 102 -12.32 -10.99 17.19
CA ILE A 102 -13.29 -10.49 16.22
C ILE A 102 -13.36 -11.46 15.06
N THR A 103 -14.55 -11.97 14.79
CA THR A 103 -14.82 -12.80 13.62
C THR A 103 -15.78 -12.07 12.71
N ILE A 104 -15.36 -11.76 11.49
CA ILE A 104 -16.19 -11.16 10.45
C ILE A 104 -16.18 -12.13 9.28
N GLU A 105 -17.35 -12.55 8.81
CA GLU A 105 -17.45 -13.46 7.69
C GLU A 105 -16.77 -12.90 6.44
N GLY A 106 -15.85 -13.68 5.87
CA GLY A 106 -15.09 -13.28 4.67
C GLY A 106 -13.89 -12.38 4.91
N ILE A 107 -13.60 -12.02 6.16
CA ILE A 107 -12.44 -11.21 6.58
C ILE A 107 -11.48 -12.08 7.39
N ASP A 108 -10.22 -12.06 7.02
CA ASP A 108 -9.12 -12.65 7.80
C ASP A 108 -8.58 -11.59 8.78
N THR A 109 -9.07 -11.66 10.02
CA THR A 109 -8.70 -10.68 11.06
C THR A 109 -7.30 -10.92 11.61
N ASP A 110 -6.72 -12.12 11.48
CA ASP A 110 -5.35 -12.41 11.89
C ASP A 110 -4.33 -11.73 10.95
N GLU A 111 -4.61 -11.74 9.64
CA GLU A 111 -3.81 -11.04 8.64
C GLU A 111 -3.79 -9.52 8.89
N VAL A 112 -4.94 -8.97 9.26
CA VAL A 112 -5.12 -7.53 9.51
C VAL A 112 -4.52 -7.08 10.84
N ALA A 113 -4.50 -7.93 11.86
CA ALA A 113 -4.02 -7.60 13.19
C ALA A 113 -2.58 -7.03 13.18
N GLY A 114 -1.73 -7.55 12.27
CA GLY A 114 -0.36 -7.07 12.07
C GLY A 114 -0.28 -5.65 11.50
N HIS A 115 -1.25 -5.27 10.66
CA HIS A 115 -1.24 -4.00 9.94
C HIS A 115 -1.74 -2.82 10.78
N TYR A 116 -2.77 -3.03 11.62
CA TYR A 116 -3.42 -1.96 12.38
C TYR A 116 -2.97 -1.85 13.84
N ALA A 117 -2.04 -2.69 14.26
CA ALA A 117 -1.34 -2.61 15.56
C ALA A 117 -2.25 -2.26 16.76
N GLY A 118 -3.52 -2.69 16.68
CA GLY A 118 -4.46 -2.62 17.78
C GLY A 118 -5.35 -1.41 17.90
N SER A 119 -5.43 -0.54 16.93
CA SER A 119 -6.50 0.44 16.91
C SER A 119 -7.74 -0.17 16.24
N LEU A 120 -8.61 -0.75 17.04
CA LEU A 120 -9.90 -1.26 16.58
C LEU A 120 -10.78 -0.13 15.99
N GLU A 121 -10.64 1.08 16.52
CA GLU A 121 -11.35 2.26 16.01
C GLU A 121 -10.90 2.59 14.59
N GLU A 122 -9.58 2.66 14.33
CA GLU A 122 -9.03 2.89 12.99
C GLU A 122 -9.48 1.80 12.01
N TYR A 123 -9.47 0.56 12.44
CA TYR A 123 -9.93 -0.55 11.61
C TYR A 123 -11.43 -0.49 11.30
N ASN A 124 -12.27 -0.13 12.26
CA ASN A 124 -13.70 0.06 12.05
C ASN A 124 -14.00 1.20 11.08
N GLU A 125 -13.27 2.31 11.17
CA GLU A 125 -13.41 3.41 10.21
C GLU A 125 -13.00 2.97 8.80
N LEU A 126 -11.92 2.20 8.68
CA LEU A 126 -11.51 1.64 7.40
C LEU A 126 -12.57 0.69 6.82
N LEU A 127 -13.14 -0.20 7.63
CA LEU A 127 -14.22 -1.10 7.21
C LEU A 127 -15.44 -0.32 6.71
N LYS A 128 -15.82 0.77 7.38
CA LYS A 128 -16.92 1.63 6.92
C LYS A 128 -16.62 2.24 5.55
N LEU A 129 -15.42 2.80 5.38
CA LEU A 129 -14.97 3.36 4.10
C LEU A 129 -14.95 2.30 3.01
N TYR A 130 -14.42 1.11 3.31
CA TYR A 130 -14.39 -0.01 2.38
C TYR A 130 -15.79 -0.44 1.93
N CYS A 131 -16.75 -0.53 2.87
CA CYS A 131 -18.13 -0.87 2.55
C CYS A 131 -18.82 0.21 1.68
N LEU A 132 -18.56 1.48 1.93
CA LEU A 132 -19.10 2.58 1.13
C LEU A 132 -18.51 2.60 -0.27
N ASP A 133 -17.19 2.49 -0.38
CA ASP A 133 -16.50 2.46 -1.67
C ASP A 133 -16.86 1.20 -2.46
N GLY A 134 -16.95 0.03 -1.81
CA GLY A 134 -17.33 -1.22 -2.44
C GLY A 134 -18.69 -1.16 -3.13
N LYS A 135 -19.68 -0.51 -2.51
CA LYS A 135 -21.01 -0.30 -3.12
C LYS A 135 -20.93 0.57 -4.38
N ARG A 136 -20.09 1.58 -4.37
CA ARG A 136 -19.84 2.42 -5.55
C ARG A 136 -19.12 1.64 -6.63
N LYS A 137 -18.05 0.92 -6.27
CA LYS A 137 -17.23 0.14 -7.21
C LYS A 137 -18.02 -0.94 -7.93
N LEU A 138 -18.96 -1.60 -7.27
CA LEU A 138 -19.82 -2.59 -7.93
C LEU A 138 -20.56 -2.00 -9.15
N LYS A 139 -21.08 -0.78 -9.03
CA LYS A 139 -21.76 -0.10 -10.14
C LYS A 139 -20.78 0.29 -11.25
N VAL A 140 -19.65 0.89 -10.85
CA VAL A 140 -18.61 1.32 -11.80
C VAL A 140 -18.07 0.13 -12.58
N LEU A 141 -17.76 -0.99 -11.92
CA LEU A 141 -17.29 -2.20 -12.59
C LEU A 141 -18.33 -2.77 -13.54
N GLN A 142 -19.62 -2.73 -13.20
CA GLN A 142 -20.69 -3.18 -14.08
C GLN A 142 -20.81 -2.28 -15.31
N GLU A 143 -20.81 -0.96 -15.12
CA GLU A 143 -20.87 0.03 -16.22
C GLU A 143 -19.67 -0.14 -17.18
N LEU A 144 -18.44 -0.21 -16.65
CA LEU A 144 -17.24 -0.41 -17.45
C LEU A 144 -17.25 -1.72 -18.23
N TRP A 145 -17.79 -2.79 -17.64
CA TRP A 145 -17.94 -4.07 -18.33
C TRP A 145 -18.98 -4.01 -19.47
N GLU A 146 -20.13 -3.37 -19.23
CA GLU A 146 -21.19 -3.19 -20.22
C GLU A 146 -20.72 -2.30 -21.38
N ASP A 147 -19.93 -1.28 -21.10
CA ASP A 147 -19.33 -0.35 -22.07
C ASP A 147 -18.11 -0.94 -22.79
N GLN A 148 -17.65 -2.13 -22.41
CA GLN A 148 -16.44 -2.79 -22.93
C GLN A 148 -15.15 -1.97 -22.70
N ASP A 149 -15.15 -1.10 -21.71
CA ASP A 149 -13.94 -0.38 -21.26
C ASP A 149 -13.10 -1.29 -20.36
N TYR A 150 -12.35 -2.20 -20.97
CA TYR A 150 -11.52 -3.16 -20.25
C TYR A 150 -10.31 -2.53 -19.55
N GLU A 151 -9.82 -1.39 -20.07
CA GLU A 151 -8.73 -0.64 -19.42
C GLU A 151 -9.21 -0.02 -18.11
N GLY A 152 -10.31 0.70 -18.12
CA GLY A 152 -10.96 1.25 -16.93
C GLY A 152 -11.34 0.16 -15.92
N TYR A 153 -11.88 -0.95 -16.41
CA TYR A 153 -12.19 -2.13 -15.59
C TYR A 153 -10.97 -2.67 -14.87
N GLY A 154 -9.84 -2.84 -15.56
CA GLY A 154 -8.58 -3.30 -14.99
C GLY A 154 -8.05 -2.39 -13.87
N ILE A 155 -8.15 -1.08 -14.05
CA ILE A 155 -7.76 -0.09 -13.03
C ILE A 155 -8.61 -0.23 -11.77
N GLU A 156 -9.93 -0.33 -11.91
CA GLU A 156 -10.85 -0.46 -10.78
C GLU A 156 -10.70 -1.82 -10.06
N VAL A 157 -10.44 -2.90 -10.79
CA VAL A 157 -10.14 -4.23 -10.24
C VAL A 157 -8.82 -4.21 -9.48
N HIS A 158 -7.78 -3.53 -9.99
CA HIS A 158 -6.51 -3.36 -9.27
C HIS A 158 -6.72 -2.63 -7.95
N ALA A 159 -7.47 -1.53 -7.96
CA ALA A 159 -7.80 -0.79 -6.75
C ALA A 159 -8.61 -1.65 -5.76
N LEU A 160 -9.57 -2.43 -6.24
CA LEU A 160 -10.36 -3.35 -5.41
C LEU A 160 -9.49 -4.43 -4.77
N LYS A 161 -8.54 -5.01 -5.50
CA LYS A 161 -7.57 -5.98 -4.99
C LYS A 161 -6.83 -5.45 -3.77
N SER A 162 -6.26 -4.24 -3.91
CA SER A 162 -5.48 -3.60 -2.84
C SER A 162 -6.35 -3.21 -1.65
N ALA A 163 -7.52 -2.62 -1.88
CA ALA A 163 -8.45 -2.25 -0.83
C ALA A 163 -8.94 -3.47 -0.04
N SER A 164 -9.23 -4.58 -0.74
CA SER A 164 -9.68 -5.84 -0.12
C SER A 164 -8.60 -6.49 0.75
N ALA A 165 -7.35 -6.48 0.30
CA ALA A 165 -6.22 -6.97 1.10
C ALA A 165 -6.05 -6.15 2.38
N ASN A 166 -6.17 -4.82 2.30
CA ASN A 166 -6.03 -3.93 3.45
C ASN A 166 -7.04 -4.21 4.57
N VAL A 167 -8.23 -4.66 4.24
CA VAL A 167 -9.27 -5.00 5.25
C VAL A 167 -9.29 -6.48 5.62
N GLY A 168 -8.41 -7.32 5.05
CA GLY A 168 -8.39 -8.76 5.30
C GLY A 168 -9.40 -9.56 4.46
N ALA A 169 -10.03 -8.96 3.44
CA ALA A 169 -10.92 -9.66 2.50
C ALA A 169 -10.10 -10.46 1.46
N MET A 170 -9.27 -11.39 1.92
CA MET A 170 -8.25 -12.07 1.12
C MET A 170 -8.83 -12.88 -0.05
N ARG A 171 -10.02 -13.46 0.11
CA ARG A 171 -10.71 -14.18 -0.97
C ARG A 171 -11.10 -13.23 -2.12
N LEU A 172 -11.60 -12.03 -1.79
CA LEU A 172 -11.96 -11.03 -2.79
C LEU A 172 -10.71 -10.44 -3.45
N SER A 173 -9.68 -10.16 -2.66
CA SER A 173 -8.37 -9.72 -3.18
C SER A 173 -7.78 -10.72 -4.18
N SER A 174 -7.81 -12.02 -3.86
CA SER A 174 -7.33 -13.08 -4.76
C SER A 174 -8.14 -13.16 -6.06
N ARG A 175 -9.47 -13.06 -5.98
CA ARG A 175 -10.33 -13.04 -7.18
C ARG A 175 -10.09 -11.81 -8.05
N ALA A 176 -9.94 -10.64 -7.44
CA ALA A 176 -9.59 -9.43 -8.16
C ALA A 176 -8.22 -9.58 -8.88
N LYS A 177 -7.24 -10.21 -8.24
CA LYS A 177 -5.94 -10.51 -8.85
C LYS A 177 -6.04 -11.45 -10.07
N GLU A 178 -6.98 -12.38 -10.05
CA GLU A 178 -7.24 -13.28 -11.19
C GLU A 178 -7.84 -12.50 -12.36
N GLN A 179 -8.80 -11.61 -12.10
CA GLN A 179 -9.44 -10.76 -13.11
C GLN A 179 -8.47 -9.72 -13.71
N GLU A 180 -7.51 -9.23 -12.97
CA GLU A 180 -6.47 -8.30 -13.44
C GLU A 180 -5.55 -8.93 -14.50
N LYS A 181 -5.49 -10.26 -14.58
CA LYS A 181 -4.64 -11.01 -15.51
C LYS A 181 -5.37 -11.53 -16.73
N ALA A 182 -6.68 -11.48 -16.72
CA ALA A 182 -7.53 -12.01 -17.78
C ALA A 182 -7.71 -10.99 -18.91
#